data_f23a0da4668b3be721933dcf4f17e369
#
_entry.id   f23a0da4668b3be721933dcf4f17e369
#
_cell.length_a   1.000
_cell.length_b   1.000
_cell.length_c   1.000
_cell.angle_alpha   90.00
_cell.angle_beta   90.00
_cell.angle_gamma   90.00
#
_symmetry.space_group_name_H-M   'P 1'
#
loop_
_entity.id
_entity.type
_entity.pdbx_description
1 polymer ?
#
loop_
_entity_poly.entity_id
_entity_poly.type
_entity_poly.pdbx_seq_one_letter_code
_entity_poly.pdbx_strand_id
1 'polypeptide(L)'
;MDNINEVYITETNVNMSRGIYHLPFKLSEQQRFASIKILEAVKNLTSILLYAVTGAGKTEMIFEGISFARRKGYNVAVVSSRVDVVIEVSLRIKAAFRDEAIDVLYQGQRQCHNGHFVIATVHQLYRFKHHFDLIIVDEVDAFPLSMDPILFDVITHASKEHHGHIYMTATPPTKLLRKMKEGSIITPPARFHRQPLPVPQFKYHKIKFHKIQRFLMKLLKQQIEADRYTLVFFNDIQHMKQMYHCYKIEITSLTCIVRMYFVLKK
;
A
#
# COMPACT_ATOMS: atom_id res chain seq x y z
N MET A 1 19.82 17.97 -26.26
CA MET A 1 18.43 18.42 -25.99
C MET A 1 17.53 17.46 -26.72
N ASP A 2 17.19 16.38 -26.05
CA ASP A 2 16.36 15.34 -26.64
C ASP A 2 14.91 15.79 -26.56
N ASN A 3 14.30 15.98 -27.72
CA ASN A 3 12.86 16.24 -27.84
C ASN A 3 12.13 14.97 -27.36
N ILE A 4 11.70 14.96 -26.14
CA ILE A 4 10.76 13.99 -25.64
C ILE A 4 9.39 14.36 -26.21
N ASN A 5 9.06 13.79 -27.35
CA ASN A 5 7.71 13.81 -27.85
C ASN A 5 6.88 12.85 -26.99
N GLU A 6 6.28 13.39 -25.95
CA GLU A 6 5.33 12.63 -25.12
C GLU A 6 4.03 12.48 -25.92
N VAL A 7 3.81 11.31 -26.46
CA VAL A 7 2.54 10.96 -27.08
C VAL A 7 1.70 10.25 -26.03
N TYR A 8 0.76 10.95 -25.44
CA TYR A 8 -0.28 10.36 -24.59
C TYR A 8 -1.46 10.00 -25.48
N ILE A 9 -1.73 8.74 -25.64
CA ILE A 9 -2.97 8.27 -26.26
C ILE A 9 -3.86 7.77 -25.13
N THR A 10 -4.82 8.58 -24.74
CA THR A 10 -5.93 8.14 -23.91
C THR A 10 -7.13 7.93 -24.82
N GLU A 11 -7.35 6.71 -25.25
CA GLU A 11 -8.66 6.36 -25.82
C GLU A 11 -9.68 6.39 -24.69
N THR A 12 -10.62 7.32 -24.78
CA THR A 12 -11.72 7.47 -23.82
C THR A 12 -12.87 6.52 -24.10
N ASN A 13 -12.60 5.40 -24.76
CA ASN A 13 -13.60 4.41 -25.01
C ASN A 13 -14.06 3.79 -23.69
N VAL A 14 -15.37 3.89 -23.45
CA VAL A 14 -16.02 3.27 -22.29
C VAL A 14 -15.91 1.76 -22.43
N ASN A 15 -15.07 1.12 -21.62
CA ASN A 15 -14.92 -0.31 -21.59
C ASN A 15 -15.74 -0.90 -20.43
N MET A 16 -17.01 -1.20 -20.70
CA MET A 16 -17.87 -1.85 -19.71
C MET A 16 -17.44 -3.30 -19.52
N SER A 17 -17.19 -3.67 -18.31
CA SER A 17 -16.91 -5.03 -17.86
C SER A 17 -18.10 -5.59 -17.10
N ARG A 18 -18.13 -6.92 -16.92
CA ARG A 18 -19.09 -7.56 -16.01
C ARG A 18 -18.84 -7.20 -14.55
N GLY A 19 -17.62 -6.75 -14.22
CA GLY A 19 -17.21 -6.37 -12.88
C GLY A 19 -17.36 -7.51 -11.86
N ILE A 20 -17.30 -8.77 -12.31
CA ILE A 20 -17.46 -9.94 -11.44
C ILE A 20 -16.18 -10.15 -10.64
N TYR A 21 -16.34 -10.33 -9.34
CA TYR A 21 -15.23 -10.70 -8.47
C TYR A 21 -15.60 -11.89 -7.56
N HIS A 22 -14.58 -12.60 -7.12
CA HIS A 22 -14.70 -13.74 -6.23
C HIS A 22 -13.89 -13.53 -4.96
N LEU A 23 -14.55 -13.71 -3.82
CA LEU A 23 -13.90 -13.78 -2.52
C LEU A 23 -14.06 -15.20 -1.97
N PRO A 24 -12.99 -15.86 -1.52
CA PRO A 24 -13.05 -17.19 -0.93
C PRO A 24 -13.65 -17.21 0.48
N PHE A 25 -13.99 -16.06 1.04
CA PHE A 25 -14.55 -15.88 2.39
C PHE A 25 -15.58 -14.75 2.43
N LYS A 26 -16.37 -14.69 3.49
CA LYS A 26 -17.31 -13.62 3.73
C LYS A 26 -16.64 -12.48 4.50
N LEU A 27 -16.93 -11.26 4.11
CA LEU A 27 -16.51 -10.08 4.87
C LEU A 27 -17.17 -10.07 6.25
N SER A 28 -16.44 -9.65 7.28
CA SER A 28 -17.01 -9.37 8.59
C SER A 28 -18.03 -8.22 8.51
N GLU A 29 -18.87 -8.05 9.52
CA GLU A 29 -19.86 -6.95 9.54
C GLU A 29 -19.22 -5.58 9.39
N GLN A 30 -18.07 -5.36 10.03
CA GLN A 30 -17.32 -4.11 9.95
C GLN A 30 -16.72 -3.87 8.57
N GLN A 31 -16.17 -4.93 7.96
CA GLN A 31 -15.68 -4.85 6.59
C GLN A 31 -16.80 -4.60 5.60
N ARG A 32 -17.96 -5.24 5.80
CA ARG A 32 -19.15 -5.04 4.96
C ARG A 32 -19.68 -3.62 5.10
N PHE A 33 -19.75 -3.08 6.32
CA PHE A 33 -20.12 -1.67 6.54
C PHE A 33 -19.18 -0.72 5.78
N ALA A 34 -17.86 -0.91 5.91
CA ALA A 34 -16.87 -0.11 5.18
C ALA A 34 -17.02 -0.25 3.67
N SER A 35 -17.24 -1.47 3.17
CA SER A 35 -17.45 -1.74 1.75
C SER A 35 -18.70 -1.03 1.20
N ILE A 36 -19.81 -1.01 1.96
CA ILE A 36 -21.04 -0.28 1.58
C ILE A 36 -20.74 1.22 1.49
N LYS A 37 -20.05 1.80 2.47
CA LYS A 37 -19.69 3.22 2.46
C LYS A 37 -18.75 3.60 1.31
N ILE A 38 -17.81 2.72 1.00
CA ILE A 38 -16.94 2.87 -0.19
C ILE A 38 -17.79 2.83 -1.46
N LEU A 39 -18.71 1.88 -1.58
CA LEU A 39 -19.61 1.79 -2.73
C LEU A 39 -20.48 3.05 -2.90
N GLU A 40 -21.00 3.62 -1.80
CA GLU A 40 -21.73 4.89 -1.83
C GLU A 40 -20.86 6.03 -2.37
N ALA A 41 -19.61 6.12 -1.91
CA ALA A 41 -18.64 7.13 -2.39
C ALA A 41 -18.33 6.95 -3.88
N VAL A 42 -18.12 5.70 -4.34
CA VAL A 42 -17.87 5.41 -5.76
C VAL A 42 -19.07 5.75 -6.63
N LYS A 43 -20.30 5.46 -6.18
CA LYS A 43 -21.55 5.81 -6.90
C LYS A 43 -21.68 7.31 -7.12
N ASN A 44 -21.26 8.09 -6.15
CA ASN A 44 -21.35 9.55 -6.17
C ASN A 44 -20.07 10.23 -6.65
N LEU A 45 -19.03 9.48 -7.02
CA LEU A 45 -17.70 9.97 -7.38
C LEU A 45 -17.17 10.98 -6.34
N THR A 46 -17.28 10.62 -5.05
CA THR A 46 -16.80 11.44 -3.93
C THR A 46 -15.57 10.84 -3.29
N SER A 47 -14.78 11.67 -2.62
CA SER A 47 -13.57 11.23 -1.93
C SER A 47 -13.88 10.75 -0.51
N ILE A 48 -13.26 9.63 -0.12
CA ILE A 48 -13.43 9.00 1.20
C ILE A 48 -12.08 8.52 1.73
N LEU A 49 -11.93 8.54 3.05
CA LEU A 49 -10.76 8.00 3.75
C LEU A 49 -11.14 6.75 4.54
N LEU A 50 -10.55 5.62 4.19
CA LEU A 50 -10.61 4.39 4.98
C LEU A 50 -9.44 4.37 5.95
N TYR A 51 -9.71 4.79 7.17
CA TYR A 51 -8.76 4.76 8.28
C TYR A 51 -8.90 3.42 9.02
N ALA A 52 -8.14 2.43 8.64
CA ALA A 52 -8.21 1.09 9.20
C ALA A 52 -6.84 0.53 9.55
N VAL A 53 -6.75 -0.11 10.69
CA VAL A 53 -5.50 -0.71 11.20
C VAL A 53 -4.92 -1.72 10.22
N THR A 54 -3.61 -1.96 10.31
CA THR A 54 -2.93 -3.01 9.52
C THR A 54 -3.56 -4.37 9.82
N GLY A 55 -3.83 -5.17 8.79
CA GLY A 55 -4.49 -6.47 8.91
C GLY A 55 -6.02 -6.39 9.05
N ALA A 56 -6.65 -5.24 8.81
CA ALA A 56 -8.11 -5.11 8.77
C ALA A 56 -8.75 -5.68 7.48
N GLY A 57 -7.95 -6.05 6.48
CA GLY A 57 -8.45 -6.50 5.17
C GLY A 57 -8.97 -5.34 4.30
N LYS A 58 -8.21 -4.23 4.26
CA LYS A 58 -8.58 -3.03 3.47
C LYS A 58 -8.79 -3.33 1.99
N THR A 59 -7.95 -4.21 1.43
CA THR A 59 -8.01 -4.56 0.00
C THR A 59 -9.35 -5.20 -0.39
N GLU A 60 -9.87 -6.06 0.43
CA GLU A 60 -11.15 -6.75 0.15
C GLU A 60 -12.36 -5.81 0.30
N MET A 61 -12.25 -4.79 1.13
CA MET A 61 -13.33 -3.79 1.33
C MET A 61 -13.58 -2.94 0.09
N ILE A 62 -12.59 -2.76 -0.80
CA ILE A 62 -12.74 -1.96 -2.02
C ILE A 62 -13.32 -2.73 -3.20
N PHE A 63 -13.42 -4.06 -3.13
CA PHE A 63 -13.80 -4.88 -4.30
C PHE A 63 -15.20 -4.59 -4.83
N GLU A 64 -16.19 -4.37 -3.96
CA GLU A 64 -17.55 -4.01 -4.40
C GLU A 64 -17.58 -2.65 -5.11
N GLY A 65 -16.81 -1.68 -4.62
CA GLY A 65 -16.62 -0.38 -5.27
C GLY A 65 -15.97 -0.51 -6.64
N ILE A 66 -14.91 -1.30 -6.76
CA ILE A 66 -14.24 -1.58 -8.04
C ILE A 66 -15.22 -2.28 -9.01
N SER A 67 -15.92 -3.32 -8.54
CA SER A 67 -16.91 -4.04 -9.31
C SER A 67 -17.98 -3.10 -9.90
N PHE A 68 -18.54 -2.23 -9.08
CA PHE A 68 -19.50 -1.23 -9.54
C PHE A 68 -18.88 -0.28 -10.58
N ALA A 69 -17.69 0.26 -10.30
CA ALA A 69 -17.00 1.17 -11.22
C ALA A 69 -16.77 0.52 -12.58
N ARG A 70 -16.28 -0.74 -12.62
CA ARG A 70 -16.02 -1.46 -13.85
C ARG A 70 -17.30 -1.77 -14.63
N ARG A 71 -18.39 -2.13 -13.95
CA ARG A 71 -19.71 -2.30 -14.59
C ARG A 71 -20.25 -1.00 -15.21
N LYS A 72 -19.91 0.13 -14.65
CA LYS A 72 -20.26 1.46 -15.19
C LYS A 72 -19.32 1.93 -16.31
N GLY A 73 -18.28 1.16 -16.64
CA GLY A 73 -17.28 1.54 -17.61
C GLY A 73 -16.29 2.59 -17.09
N TYR A 74 -16.20 2.78 -15.78
CA TYR A 74 -15.24 3.70 -15.18
C TYR A 74 -13.82 3.16 -15.31
N ASN A 75 -12.88 4.05 -15.60
CA ASN A 75 -11.45 3.76 -15.53
C ASN A 75 -11.01 3.81 -14.06
N VAL A 76 -10.41 2.73 -13.61
CA VAL A 76 -10.02 2.56 -12.21
C VAL A 76 -8.52 2.44 -12.07
N ALA A 77 -7.93 3.18 -11.15
CA ALA A 77 -6.56 2.97 -10.70
C ALA A 77 -6.49 2.58 -9.23
N VAL A 78 -5.67 1.59 -8.91
CA VAL A 78 -5.28 1.26 -7.52
C VAL A 78 -3.78 1.54 -7.41
N VAL A 79 -3.40 2.47 -6.57
CA VAL A 79 -2.02 2.95 -6.53
C VAL A 79 -1.45 2.93 -5.11
N SER A 80 -0.15 2.71 -5.03
CA SER A 80 0.64 2.88 -3.81
C SER A 80 1.97 3.55 -4.15
N SER A 81 2.63 4.12 -3.16
CA SER A 81 3.98 4.66 -3.33
C SER A 81 5.06 3.57 -3.40
N ARG A 82 4.76 2.33 -2.99
CA ARG A 82 5.72 1.23 -2.82
C ARG A 82 5.47 0.11 -3.83
N VAL A 83 6.54 -0.35 -4.47
CA VAL A 83 6.48 -1.43 -5.48
C VAL A 83 6.03 -2.75 -4.88
N ASP A 84 6.52 -3.11 -3.69
CA ASP A 84 6.15 -4.35 -3.00
C ASP A 84 4.65 -4.41 -2.68
N VAL A 85 4.05 -3.29 -2.26
CA VAL A 85 2.60 -3.17 -2.04
C VAL A 85 1.84 -3.30 -3.36
N VAL A 86 2.29 -2.65 -4.43
CA VAL A 86 1.68 -2.76 -5.77
C VAL A 86 1.65 -4.22 -6.23
N ILE A 87 2.77 -4.94 -6.06
CA ILE A 87 2.84 -6.37 -6.43
C ILE A 87 1.85 -7.19 -5.59
N GLU A 88 1.85 -7.03 -4.26
CA GLU A 88 0.96 -7.77 -3.36
C GLU A 88 -0.53 -7.51 -3.68
N VAL A 89 -0.92 -6.24 -3.80
CA VAL A 89 -2.29 -5.84 -4.11
C VAL A 89 -2.70 -6.35 -5.50
N SER A 90 -1.78 -6.31 -6.48
CA SER A 90 -2.06 -6.82 -7.84
C SER A 90 -2.37 -8.31 -7.85
N LEU A 91 -1.67 -9.12 -7.07
CA LEU A 91 -1.95 -10.55 -6.96
C LEU A 91 -3.34 -10.81 -6.38
N ARG A 92 -3.72 -10.08 -5.32
CA ARG A 92 -5.04 -10.21 -4.69
C ARG A 92 -6.17 -9.78 -5.64
N ILE A 93 -6.02 -8.63 -6.29
CA ILE A 93 -7.03 -8.10 -7.19
C ILE A 93 -7.18 -9.01 -8.43
N LYS A 94 -6.07 -9.46 -9.04
CA LYS A 94 -6.13 -10.41 -10.18
C LYS A 94 -6.76 -11.75 -9.80
N ALA A 95 -6.50 -12.24 -8.60
CA ALA A 95 -7.14 -13.46 -8.10
C ALA A 95 -8.66 -13.31 -7.91
N ALA A 96 -9.11 -12.10 -7.52
CA ALA A 96 -10.53 -11.80 -7.35
C ALA A 96 -11.23 -11.48 -8.68
N PHE A 97 -10.64 -10.62 -9.51
CA PHE A 97 -11.19 -10.12 -10.78
C PHE A 97 -10.57 -10.86 -11.98
N ARG A 98 -10.89 -12.12 -12.14
CA ARG A 98 -10.23 -13.01 -13.13
C ARG A 98 -10.50 -12.63 -14.58
N ASP A 99 -11.66 -12.02 -14.85
CA ASP A 99 -12.11 -11.65 -16.20
C ASP A 99 -11.71 -10.22 -16.60
N GLU A 100 -10.99 -9.48 -15.71
CA GLU A 100 -10.56 -8.12 -15.98
C GLU A 100 -9.16 -8.06 -16.60
N ALA A 101 -9.03 -7.22 -17.63
CA ALA A 101 -7.73 -6.87 -18.20
C ALA A 101 -7.06 -5.81 -17.32
N ILE A 102 -6.09 -6.22 -16.51
CA ILE A 102 -5.45 -5.38 -15.50
C ILE A 102 -4.00 -5.10 -15.87
N ASP A 103 -3.67 -3.83 -16.09
CA ASP A 103 -2.29 -3.35 -16.23
C ASP A 103 -1.63 -3.20 -14.86
N VAL A 104 -0.44 -3.78 -14.67
CA VAL A 104 0.35 -3.62 -13.46
C VAL A 104 1.62 -2.85 -13.79
N LEU A 105 1.71 -1.60 -13.31
CA LEU A 105 2.73 -0.65 -13.72
C LEU A 105 3.63 -0.22 -12.54
N TYR A 106 4.90 -0.57 -12.64
CA TYR A 106 5.98 -0.06 -11.78
C TYR A 106 7.26 0.04 -12.62
N GLN A 107 8.36 0.48 -12.03
CA GLN A 107 9.60 0.69 -12.78
C GLN A 107 9.99 -0.54 -13.64
N GLY A 108 10.19 -0.32 -14.92
CA GLY A 108 10.55 -1.37 -15.89
C GLY A 108 9.38 -2.14 -16.49
N GLN A 109 8.14 -1.94 -16.04
CA GLN A 109 6.97 -2.61 -16.59
C GLN A 109 6.36 -1.82 -17.75
N ARG A 110 5.90 -2.57 -18.76
CA ARG A 110 5.16 -2.02 -19.92
C ARG A 110 3.67 -2.21 -19.73
N GLN A 111 2.91 -1.26 -20.22
CA GLN A 111 1.46 -1.37 -20.32
C GLN A 111 1.12 -2.40 -21.40
N CYS A 112 0.22 -3.33 -21.10
CA CYS A 112 -0.19 -4.42 -21.99
C CYS A 112 -1.63 -4.27 -22.46
N HIS A 113 -2.43 -3.46 -21.78
CA HIS A 113 -3.85 -3.22 -22.04
C HIS A 113 -4.13 -1.73 -22.17
N ASN A 114 -5.39 -1.36 -22.33
CA ASN A 114 -5.81 0.02 -22.61
C ASN A 114 -5.89 0.93 -21.37
N GLY A 115 -5.36 0.51 -20.23
CA GLY A 115 -5.33 1.32 -19.01
C GLY A 115 -6.68 1.55 -18.33
N HIS A 116 -7.72 0.78 -18.66
CA HIS A 116 -9.03 0.92 -18.02
C HIS A 116 -9.07 0.43 -16.58
N PHE A 117 -8.21 -0.53 -16.26
CA PHE A 117 -7.99 -0.98 -14.88
C PHE A 117 -6.48 -1.10 -14.64
N VAL A 118 -5.95 -0.20 -13.83
CA VAL A 118 -4.50 -0.08 -13.59
C VAL A 118 -4.21 -0.30 -12.11
N ILE A 119 -3.16 -1.07 -11.82
CA ILE A 119 -2.57 -1.19 -10.48
C ILE A 119 -1.13 -0.71 -10.60
N ALA A 120 -0.76 0.37 -9.92
CA ALA A 120 0.51 1.03 -10.23
C ALA A 120 1.18 1.69 -9.03
N THR A 121 2.48 2.00 -9.17
CA THR A 121 3.07 3.01 -8.30
C THR A 121 2.56 4.40 -8.69
N VAL A 122 2.42 5.31 -7.70
CA VAL A 122 1.91 6.67 -7.93
C VAL A 122 2.66 7.38 -9.06
N HIS A 123 3.99 7.19 -9.16
CA HIS A 123 4.81 7.75 -10.24
C HIS A 123 4.37 7.30 -11.64
N GLN A 124 3.78 6.14 -11.80
CA GLN A 124 3.32 5.68 -13.11
C GLN A 124 2.07 6.42 -13.59
N LEU A 125 1.37 7.14 -12.70
CA LEU A 125 0.24 7.98 -13.06
C LEU A 125 0.63 9.18 -13.93
N TYR A 126 1.91 9.57 -14.00
CA TYR A 126 2.40 10.56 -14.98
C TYR A 126 2.09 10.19 -16.45
N ARG A 127 1.84 8.92 -16.72
CA ARG A 127 1.46 8.44 -18.07
C ARG A 127 0.02 8.76 -18.44
N PHE A 128 -0.80 9.18 -17.49
CA PHE A 128 -2.24 9.37 -17.66
C PHE A 128 -2.63 10.82 -17.38
N LYS A 129 -3.48 11.37 -18.24
CA LYS A 129 -4.03 12.71 -18.07
C LYS A 129 -5.55 12.63 -18.15
N HIS A 130 -6.25 13.09 -17.11
CA HIS A 130 -7.73 13.10 -17.05
C HIS A 130 -8.37 11.78 -17.47
N HIS A 131 -7.79 10.68 -17.00
CA HIS A 131 -8.14 9.35 -17.48
C HIS A 131 -9.02 8.56 -16.50
N PHE A 132 -8.77 8.66 -15.20
CA PHE A 132 -9.43 7.83 -14.19
C PHE A 132 -10.66 8.51 -13.59
N ASP A 133 -11.76 7.74 -13.50
CA ASP A 133 -12.97 8.12 -12.78
C ASP A 133 -12.82 7.80 -11.30
N LEU A 134 -12.05 6.75 -10.97
CA LEU A 134 -11.79 6.31 -9.61
C LEU A 134 -10.31 6.03 -9.40
N ILE A 135 -9.70 6.69 -8.42
CA ILE A 135 -8.35 6.36 -7.95
C ILE A 135 -8.40 5.93 -6.49
N ILE A 136 -7.89 4.75 -6.21
CA ILE A 136 -7.75 4.17 -4.88
C ILE A 136 -6.28 4.24 -4.49
N VAL A 137 -5.96 4.95 -3.41
CA VAL A 137 -4.59 5.17 -2.95
C VAL A 137 -4.36 4.36 -1.68
N ASP A 138 -3.54 3.32 -1.78
CA ASP A 138 -3.17 2.51 -0.63
C ASP A 138 -1.88 3.01 0.02
N GLU A 139 -1.79 2.89 1.34
CA GLU A 139 -0.69 3.40 2.16
C GLU A 139 -0.39 4.89 1.85
N VAL A 140 -1.40 5.75 1.88
CA VAL A 140 -1.26 7.18 1.57
C VAL A 140 -0.27 7.91 2.50
N ASP A 141 0.02 7.34 3.66
CA ASP A 141 1.02 7.80 4.63
C ASP A 141 2.44 7.34 4.34
N ALA A 142 2.64 6.42 3.38
CA ALA A 142 3.96 5.91 3.07
C ALA A 142 4.82 6.90 2.27
N PHE A 143 6.13 6.87 2.51
CA PHE A 143 7.10 7.58 1.69
C PHE A 143 7.15 6.99 0.26
N PRO A 144 7.30 7.81 -0.79
CA PRO A 144 7.47 9.27 -0.81
C PRO A 144 6.17 10.08 -0.77
N LEU A 145 4.98 9.46 -0.95
CA LEU A 145 3.71 10.16 -1.12
C LEU A 145 3.38 11.10 0.06
N SER A 146 3.67 10.67 1.30
CA SER A 146 3.39 11.47 2.50
C SER A 146 4.20 12.76 2.61
N MET A 147 5.33 12.85 1.92
CA MET A 147 6.28 13.96 2.00
C MET A 147 6.37 14.81 0.74
N ASP A 148 5.96 14.27 -0.40
CA ASP A 148 6.03 14.94 -1.69
C ASP A 148 4.65 15.40 -2.17
N PRO A 149 4.34 16.72 -2.08
CA PRO A 149 3.08 17.26 -2.56
C PRO A 149 2.84 17.05 -4.06
N ILE A 150 3.90 16.99 -4.86
CA ILE A 150 3.81 16.82 -6.32
C ILE A 150 3.12 15.49 -6.65
N LEU A 151 3.31 14.44 -5.84
CA LEU A 151 2.66 13.17 -6.08
C LEU A 151 1.14 13.22 -5.88
N PHE A 152 0.64 14.09 -5.03
CA PHE A 152 -0.81 14.36 -4.92
C PHE A 152 -1.33 15.11 -6.16
N ASP A 153 -0.54 16.02 -6.70
CA ASP A 153 -0.88 16.73 -7.93
C ASP A 153 -0.94 15.76 -9.12
N VAL A 154 -0.03 14.77 -9.17
CA VAL A 154 -0.05 13.69 -10.16
C VAL A 154 -1.34 12.87 -10.10
N ILE A 155 -1.78 12.52 -8.89
CA ILE A 155 -3.06 11.80 -8.69
C ILE A 155 -4.21 12.66 -9.24
N THR A 156 -4.24 13.94 -8.91
CA THR A 156 -5.28 14.87 -9.39
C THR A 156 -5.23 15.04 -10.90
N HIS A 157 -4.02 15.17 -11.49
CA HIS A 157 -3.83 15.30 -12.93
C HIS A 157 -4.29 14.07 -13.72
N ALA A 158 -4.09 12.88 -13.15
CA ALA A 158 -4.53 11.62 -13.75
C ALA A 158 -6.04 11.40 -13.63
N SER A 159 -6.72 12.10 -12.71
CA SER A 159 -8.16 12.01 -12.49
C SER A 159 -8.94 12.83 -13.53
N LYS A 160 -10.11 12.34 -13.91
CA LYS A 160 -11.08 13.13 -14.69
C LYS A 160 -11.61 14.31 -13.88
N GLU A 161 -12.35 15.21 -14.51
CA GLU A 161 -12.99 16.34 -13.83
C GLU A 161 -13.97 15.86 -12.75
N HIS A 162 -14.84 14.91 -13.10
CA HIS A 162 -15.72 14.21 -12.14
C HIS A 162 -15.08 12.89 -11.76
N HIS A 163 -14.59 12.80 -10.51
CA HIS A 163 -13.86 11.65 -10.03
C HIS A 163 -14.09 11.38 -8.54
N GLY A 164 -13.80 10.16 -8.11
CA GLY A 164 -13.74 9.77 -6.70
C GLY A 164 -12.34 9.32 -6.30
N HIS A 165 -11.93 9.67 -5.09
CA HIS A 165 -10.70 9.15 -4.48
C HIS A 165 -11.01 8.33 -3.24
N ILE A 166 -10.43 7.14 -3.13
CA ILE A 166 -10.45 6.33 -1.91
C ILE A 166 -9.04 6.29 -1.36
N TYR A 167 -8.84 6.96 -0.24
CA TYR A 167 -7.57 6.93 0.48
C TYR A 167 -7.61 5.85 1.54
N MET A 168 -6.58 5.00 1.62
CA MET A 168 -6.48 3.93 2.60
C MET A 168 -5.20 4.07 3.40
N THR A 169 -5.28 3.98 4.72
CA THR A 169 -4.11 4.04 5.60
C THR A 169 -4.43 3.54 7.01
N ALA A 170 -3.38 3.12 7.73
CA ALA A 170 -3.43 2.85 9.17
C ALA A 170 -3.00 4.05 10.03
N THR A 171 -2.37 5.07 9.43
CA THR A 171 -1.80 6.25 10.12
C THR A 171 -2.03 7.51 9.27
N PRO A 172 -3.28 8.05 9.25
CA PRO A 172 -3.63 9.13 8.35
C PRO A 172 -2.83 10.41 8.63
N PRO A 173 -2.20 11.01 7.60
CA PRO A 173 -1.52 12.28 7.73
C PRO A 173 -2.49 13.39 8.15
N THR A 174 -2.08 14.25 9.08
CA THR A 174 -2.93 15.36 9.60
C THR A 174 -3.43 16.27 8.48
N LYS A 175 -2.60 16.50 7.45
CA LYS A 175 -2.98 17.30 6.28
C LYS A 175 -4.14 16.67 5.51
N LEU A 176 -4.17 15.35 5.37
CA LEU A 176 -5.26 14.64 4.71
C LEU A 176 -6.53 14.70 5.55
N LEU A 177 -6.44 14.44 6.86
CA LEU A 177 -7.59 14.53 7.78
C LEU A 177 -8.28 15.90 7.71
N ARG A 178 -7.51 17.00 7.62
CA ARG A 178 -8.06 18.36 7.51
C ARG A 178 -8.75 18.64 6.17
N LYS A 179 -8.37 17.92 5.10
CA LYS A 179 -8.98 18.07 3.77
C LYS A 179 -10.28 17.27 3.63
N MET A 180 -10.46 16.22 4.45
CA MET A 180 -11.63 15.36 4.38
C MET A 180 -12.84 16.04 5.05
N LYS A 181 -14.00 15.93 4.39
CA LYS A 181 -15.27 16.42 4.95
C LYS A 181 -15.73 15.53 6.09
N GLU A 182 -16.50 16.09 7.02
CA GLU A 182 -17.17 15.30 8.05
C GLU A 182 -18.04 14.22 7.41
N GLY A 183 -17.99 13.00 7.93
CA GLY A 183 -18.70 11.84 7.36
C GLY A 183 -18.01 11.12 6.21
N SER A 184 -16.89 11.67 5.67
CA SER A 184 -16.10 11.00 4.63
C SER A 184 -14.91 10.17 5.17
N ILE A 185 -14.85 9.99 6.49
CA ILE A 185 -13.84 9.15 7.15
C ILE A 185 -14.52 7.91 7.70
N ILE A 186 -14.10 6.74 7.22
CA ILE A 186 -14.57 5.44 7.71
C ILE A 186 -13.50 4.85 8.61
N THR A 187 -13.85 4.53 9.84
CA THR A 187 -12.93 3.91 10.80
C THR A 187 -13.50 2.58 11.28
N PRO A 188 -13.22 1.46 10.60
CA PRO A 188 -13.57 0.14 11.11
C PRO A 188 -12.81 -0.14 12.42
N PRO A 189 -13.50 -0.46 13.52
CA PRO A 189 -12.90 -0.44 14.85
C PRO A 189 -11.97 -1.61 15.15
N ALA A 190 -11.93 -2.68 14.34
CA ALA A 190 -11.16 -3.87 14.68
C ALA A 190 -10.39 -4.49 13.50
N ARG A 191 -9.35 -5.26 13.84
CA ARG A 191 -8.67 -6.16 12.92
C ARG A 191 -9.58 -7.34 12.56
N PHE A 192 -9.41 -7.89 11.34
CA PHE A 192 -10.14 -9.10 10.92
C PHE A 192 -10.03 -10.25 11.93
N HIS A 193 -8.83 -10.46 12.47
CA HIS A 193 -8.57 -11.55 13.43
C HIS A 193 -8.94 -11.23 14.89
N ARG A 194 -9.46 -10.02 15.17
CA ARG A 194 -9.76 -9.54 16.54
C ARG A 194 -8.60 -9.66 17.55
N GLN A 195 -7.39 -9.97 17.09
CA GLN A 195 -6.21 -10.04 17.93
C GLN A 195 -5.69 -8.63 18.24
N PRO A 196 -5.32 -8.34 19.49
CA PRO A 196 -4.75 -7.05 19.84
C PRO A 196 -3.43 -6.83 19.11
N LEU A 197 -3.09 -5.55 18.88
CA LEU A 197 -1.76 -5.20 18.37
C LEU A 197 -0.71 -5.59 19.43
N PRO A 198 0.45 -6.14 19.02
CA PRO A 198 1.54 -6.37 19.95
C PRO A 198 1.96 -5.03 20.57
N VAL A 199 2.06 -5.01 21.89
CA VAL A 199 2.53 -3.84 22.62
C VAL A 199 4.05 -3.88 22.69
N PRO A 200 4.77 -2.92 22.07
CA PRO A 200 6.22 -2.91 22.11
C PRO A 200 6.72 -2.56 23.51
N GLN A 201 7.78 -3.25 23.96
CA GLN A 201 8.52 -2.87 25.15
C GLN A 201 9.63 -1.89 24.77
N PHE A 202 9.64 -0.73 25.39
CA PHE A 202 10.66 0.31 25.16
C PHE A 202 11.81 0.15 26.15
N LYS A 203 13.03 0.06 25.62
CA LYS A 203 14.27 0.09 26.42
C LYS A 203 15.26 1.03 25.75
N TYR A 204 15.79 1.98 26.52
CA TYR A 204 16.76 2.94 26.01
C TYR A 204 18.18 2.44 26.26
N HIS A 205 18.95 2.32 25.18
CA HIS A 205 20.36 1.97 25.24
C HIS A 205 21.17 2.86 24.32
N LYS A 206 22.35 3.29 24.78
CA LYS A 206 23.30 3.97 23.92
C LYS A 206 23.95 2.98 22.97
N ILE A 207 23.58 3.01 21.71
CA ILE A 207 24.02 2.06 20.69
C ILE A 207 25.38 2.51 20.12
N LYS A 208 26.35 1.58 20.05
CA LYS A 208 27.63 1.73 19.37
C LYS A 208 27.66 0.75 18.20
N PHE A 209 27.46 1.23 16.97
CA PHE A 209 27.23 0.38 15.80
C PHE A 209 28.46 -0.44 15.36
N HIS A 210 29.65 -0.03 15.80
CA HIS A 210 30.92 -0.70 15.49
C HIS A 210 31.41 -1.67 16.58
N LYS A 211 30.57 -1.95 17.59
CA LYS A 211 30.90 -2.84 18.71
C LYS A 211 29.73 -3.73 19.08
N ILE A 212 30.05 -4.98 19.40
CA ILE A 212 29.09 -5.93 19.94
C ILE A 212 28.60 -5.44 21.30
N GLN A 213 27.28 -5.49 21.47
CA GLN A 213 26.63 -5.05 22.70
C GLN A 213 26.07 -6.23 23.47
N ARG A 214 26.50 -6.38 24.71
CA ARG A 214 26.13 -7.52 25.56
C ARG A 214 24.62 -7.73 25.68
N PHE A 215 23.85 -6.64 25.80
CA PHE A 215 22.39 -6.76 25.93
C PHE A 215 21.72 -7.31 24.65
N LEU A 216 22.18 -6.84 23.48
CA LEU A 216 21.64 -7.30 22.20
C LEU A 216 22.04 -8.75 21.93
N MET A 217 23.29 -9.13 22.23
CA MET A 217 23.73 -10.51 22.14
C MET A 217 22.92 -11.44 23.05
N LYS A 218 22.64 -11.01 24.29
CA LYS A 218 21.78 -11.78 25.21
C LYS A 218 20.38 -11.96 24.61
N LEU A 219 19.80 -10.90 24.06
CA LEU A 219 18.48 -10.95 23.42
C LEU A 219 18.47 -11.90 22.21
N LEU A 220 19.46 -11.80 21.32
CA LEU A 220 19.56 -12.64 20.14
C LEU A 220 19.73 -14.12 20.52
N LYS A 221 20.57 -14.45 21.52
CA LYS A 221 20.72 -15.81 22.05
C LYS A 221 19.41 -16.37 22.57
N GLN A 222 18.67 -15.59 23.37
CA GLN A 222 17.36 -16.00 23.89
C GLN A 222 16.35 -16.28 22.76
N GLN A 223 16.37 -15.50 21.66
CA GLN A 223 15.48 -15.74 20.52
C GLN A 223 15.87 -17.00 19.76
N ILE A 224 17.18 -17.25 19.62
CA ILE A 224 17.73 -18.46 18.98
C ILE A 224 17.33 -19.71 19.81
N GLU A 225 17.55 -19.68 21.13
CA GLU A 225 17.17 -20.77 22.05
C GLU A 225 15.66 -21.06 22.03
N ALA A 226 14.83 -20.04 21.77
CA ALA A 226 13.38 -20.15 21.65
C ALA A 226 12.92 -20.49 20.21
N ASP A 227 13.82 -20.80 19.28
CA ASP A 227 13.57 -21.06 17.85
C ASP A 227 12.70 -19.96 17.19
N ARG A 228 13.04 -18.69 17.47
CA ARG A 228 12.32 -17.52 16.96
C ARG A 228 13.14 -16.73 15.97
N TYR A 229 12.49 -16.29 14.88
CA TYR A 229 13.08 -15.32 13.96
C TYR A 229 13.15 -13.94 14.63
N THR A 230 14.28 -13.24 14.42
CA THR A 230 14.48 -11.87 14.92
C THR A 230 14.68 -10.93 13.76
N LEU A 231 13.83 -9.90 13.69
CA LEU A 231 13.97 -8.78 12.74
C LEU A 231 14.57 -7.60 13.48
N VAL A 232 15.67 -7.06 12.95
CA VAL A 232 16.33 -5.88 13.50
C VAL A 232 16.20 -4.74 12.52
N PHE A 233 15.56 -3.65 12.94
CA PHE A 233 15.30 -2.47 12.12
C PHE A 233 16.30 -1.37 12.44
N PHE A 234 16.77 -0.69 11.41
CA PHE A 234 17.67 0.44 11.51
C PHE A 234 17.09 1.64 10.77
N ASN A 235 17.40 2.83 11.26
CA ASN A 235 17.05 4.08 10.60
C ASN A 235 18.04 4.50 9.50
N ASP A 236 19.18 3.80 9.40
CA ASP A 236 20.28 4.12 8.49
C ASP A 236 20.97 2.87 7.97
N ILE A 237 21.27 2.84 6.66
CA ILE A 237 21.92 1.70 5.98
C ILE A 237 23.36 1.49 6.47
N GLN A 238 24.10 2.57 6.76
CA GLN A 238 25.50 2.46 7.18
C GLN A 238 25.59 1.83 8.56
N HIS A 239 24.76 2.28 9.49
CA HIS A 239 24.65 1.69 10.83
C HIS A 239 24.30 0.22 10.78
N MET A 240 23.38 -0.13 9.92
CA MET A 240 22.98 -1.51 9.69
C MET A 240 24.15 -2.36 9.19
N LYS A 241 24.88 -1.90 8.15
CA LYS A 241 26.06 -2.60 7.61
C LYS A 241 27.15 -2.78 8.68
N GLN A 242 27.41 -1.75 9.48
CA GLN A 242 28.39 -1.79 10.56
C GLN A 242 28.00 -2.85 11.62
N MET A 243 26.75 -2.85 12.07
CA MET A 243 26.28 -3.85 13.01
C MET A 243 26.28 -5.25 12.41
N TYR A 244 25.81 -5.42 11.19
CA TYR A 244 25.83 -6.71 10.51
C TYR A 244 27.25 -7.29 10.47
N HIS A 245 28.23 -6.48 10.09
CA HIS A 245 29.63 -6.91 10.02
C HIS A 245 30.17 -7.34 11.38
N CYS A 246 29.89 -6.59 12.44
CA CYS A 246 30.32 -6.95 13.80
C CYS A 246 29.68 -8.23 14.32
N TYR A 247 28.41 -8.45 14.05
CA TYR A 247 27.65 -9.59 14.59
C TYR A 247 27.76 -10.85 13.74
N LYS A 248 28.03 -10.74 12.44
CA LYS A 248 28.17 -11.87 11.52
C LYS A 248 29.22 -12.87 12.00
N ILE A 249 30.36 -12.39 12.49
CA ILE A 249 31.50 -13.23 12.93
C ILE A 249 31.11 -14.06 14.16
N GLU A 250 30.37 -13.50 15.10
CA GLU A 250 29.98 -14.22 16.32
C GLU A 250 28.74 -15.09 16.16
N ILE A 251 27.84 -14.73 15.25
CA ILE A 251 26.60 -15.50 15.01
C ILE A 251 26.87 -16.70 14.10
N THR A 252 27.87 -16.64 13.23
CA THR A 252 28.27 -17.78 12.39
C THR A 252 28.85 -18.94 13.22
N SER A 253 29.36 -18.67 14.41
CA SER A 253 29.78 -19.71 15.37
C SER A 253 28.62 -20.39 16.11
N LEU A 254 27.44 -19.80 16.10
CA LEU A 254 26.20 -20.33 16.63
C LEU A 254 25.37 -20.79 15.43
N THR A 255 25.28 -22.04 15.15
CA THR A 255 24.62 -22.77 14.05
C THR A 255 23.20 -22.25 13.65
N CYS A 256 23.00 -20.95 13.52
CA CYS A 256 21.72 -20.33 13.24
C CYS A 256 21.82 -19.29 12.13
N ILE A 257 20.92 -19.41 11.16
CA ILE A 257 20.76 -18.44 10.05
C ILE A 257 20.04 -17.21 10.58
N VAL A 258 20.80 -16.18 10.96
CA VAL A 258 20.21 -14.85 11.20
C VAL A 258 20.01 -14.19 9.83
N ARG A 259 18.79 -14.20 9.32
CA ARG A 259 18.43 -13.36 8.18
C ARG A 259 18.08 -11.98 8.69
N MET A 260 18.96 -10.99 8.47
CA MET A 260 18.63 -9.59 8.68
C MET A 260 17.85 -9.09 7.49
N TYR A 261 16.59 -8.75 7.70
CA TYR A 261 15.77 -8.07 6.69
C TYR A 261 15.84 -6.56 6.92
N PHE A 262 16.06 -5.82 5.84
CA PHE A 262 16.19 -4.39 5.87
C PHE A 262 14.84 -3.73 5.65
N VAL A 263 14.39 -2.96 6.60
CA VAL A 263 13.29 -2.01 6.40
C VAL A 263 13.82 -0.63 6.70
N LEU A 264 13.99 0.16 5.65
CA LEU A 264 14.24 1.59 5.76
C LEU A 264 12.97 2.27 6.22
N LYS A 265 12.99 2.79 7.45
CA LYS A 265 12.06 3.83 7.86
C LYS A 265 12.80 5.15 7.66
N LYS A 266 12.49 5.85 6.57
CA LYS A 266 12.84 7.27 6.44
C LYS A 266 11.82 8.12 7.17
#